data_30f6dff19caf4f9aaea222b773570905
#
_entry.id   30f6dff19caf4f9aaea222b773570905
#
_cell.length_a   1.000
_cell.length_b   1.000
_cell.length_c   1.000
_cell.angle_alpha   90.00
_cell.angle_beta   90.00
_cell.angle_gamma   90.00
#
_symmetry.space_group_name_H-M   'P 1'
#
loop_
_entity.id
_entity.type
_entity.pdbx_description
1 polymer ?
#
loop_
_entity_poly.entity_id
_entity_poly.type
_entity_poly.pdbx_seq_one_letter_code
_entity_poly.pdbx_strand_id
1 'polypeptide(L)'
;MRENIRILVVDDDESIRRYIVKLLTQSGYDVYAVPSGKDALKELRAGQEFSLAILDILMPDMDGLETLGEIRKISKDLPILMLSALGQTTIIVKAMKAGATDYLVKPFEEEELELAITKSLEKRRLLSEITSLRKQLRVDELKGDFIFNSPKMQKVKDLTDQVSETDVSVLIEGESGTGKELVARALHFKSRLKDKPFVKVNCAALPHELLESELFGYERGAFTGAYRSKPGKFELANNGTIFLDEIGEMDLSIQSKLLQVLQEGTFSRLGGKQDVQVNVRIITATNRDLKKAIEQGTFREDIYYRLNVVSIHIPPLTERREDITYLFEYFLDTYNEKYGKNIQVNKEDMYPLLMAYQWPGNVRELKNQVKRLVILGNIEEMVLYLKGGSSVVVEKRSQDVKDRVLEMITPNDPDEIVPLKLAAKEATVKAERDMILKALRGTNWNKKKAANLLQVSYKALLYKIKECGIEK
;
A
#
# COMPACT_ATOMS: atom_id res chain seq x y z
N MET A 1 2.40 -19.49 -26.81
CA MET A 1 1.41 -20.52 -26.51
C MET A 1 0.06 -19.85 -26.30
N ARG A 2 -0.83 -19.93 -27.32
CA ARG A 2 -2.20 -19.37 -27.32
C ARG A 2 -3.25 -20.48 -27.08
N GLU A 3 -2.82 -21.64 -26.61
CA GLU A 3 -3.56 -22.90 -26.57
C GLU A 3 -4.76 -23.01 -25.62
N ASN A 4 -5.22 -21.90 -25.03
CA ASN A 4 -6.40 -21.97 -24.14
C ASN A 4 -7.31 -20.73 -24.22
N ILE A 5 -7.24 -19.96 -25.32
CA ILE A 5 -8.07 -18.74 -25.47
C ILE A 5 -9.25 -19.11 -26.35
N ARG A 6 -10.44 -19.25 -25.73
CA ARG A 6 -11.68 -19.53 -26.41
C ARG A 6 -12.46 -18.28 -26.74
N ILE A 7 -12.77 -18.08 -28.03
CA ILE A 7 -13.45 -16.88 -28.53
C ILE A 7 -14.84 -17.23 -29.02
N LEU A 8 -15.86 -16.54 -28.53
CA LEU A 8 -17.22 -16.64 -29.02
C LEU A 8 -17.40 -15.65 -30.18
N VAL A 9 -17.86 -16.11 -31.32
CA VAL A 9 -18.17 -15.27 -32.48
C VAL A 9 -19.68 -15.33 -32.74
N VAL A 10 -20.32 -14.14 -32.79
CA VAL A 10 -21.76 -13.98 -32.97
C VAL A 10 -22.01 -13.03 -34.15
N ASP A 11 -22.45 -13.58 -35.28
CA ASP A 11 -22.72 -12.84 -36.51
C ASP A 11 -23.77 -13.63 -37.30
N ASP A 12 -24.80 -13.01 -37.83
CA ASP A 12 -25.86 -13.68 -38.58
C ASP A 12 -25.43 -14.02 -40.02
N ASP A 13 -24.48 -13.25 -40.59
CA ASP A 13 -23.91 -13.53 -41.90
C ASP A 13 -22.95 -14.74 -41.83
N GLU A 14 -23.33 -15.83 -42.49
CA GLU A 14 -22.54 -17.06 -42.53
C GLU A 14 -21.16 -16.85 -43.16
N SER A 15 -21.05 -15.97 -44.16
CA SER A 15 -19.80 -15.70 -44.87
C SER A 15 -18.81 -14.97 -43.98
N ILE A 16 -19.27 -13.96 -43.28
CA ILE A 16 -18.46 -13.21 -42.31
C ILE A 16 -18.09 -14.10 -41.14
N ARG A 17 -19.03 -14.85 -40.62
CA ARG A 17 -18.79 -15.78 -39.51
C ARG A 17 -17.72 -16.81 -39.86
N ARG A 18 -17.81 -17.46 -41.07
CA ARG A 18 -16.79 -18.37 -41.54
C ARG A 18 -15.42 -17.71 -41.75
N TYR A 19 -15.40 -16.48 -42.25
CA TYR A 19 -14.18 -15.72 -42.44
C TYR A 19 -13.47 -15.47 -41.12
N ILE A 20 -14.19 -14.97 -40.10
CA ILE A 20 -13.63 -14.72 -38.75
C ILE A 20 -13.13 -16.04 -38.13
N VAL A 21 -13.91 -17.11 -38.19
CA VAL A 21 -13.50 -18.42 -37.66
C VAL A 21 -12.21 -18.89 -38.31
N LYS A 22 -12.09 -18.77 -39.64
CA LYS A 22 -10.87 -19.16 -40.37
C LYS A 22 -9.65 -18.37 -39.89
N LEU A 23 -9.74 -17.02 -39.82
CA LEU A 23 -8.67 -16.16 -39.39
C LEU A 23 -8.21 -16.50 -37.96
N LEU A 24 -9.14 -16.60 -37.04
CA LEU A 24 -8.84 -16.85 -35.64
C LEU A 24 -8.28 -18.23 -35.37
N THR A 25 -8.77 -19.28 -36.12
CA THR A 25 -8.24 -20.61 -36.01
C THR A 25 -6.81 -20.70 -36.58
N GLN A 26 -6.51 -19.99 -37.67
CA GLN A 26 -5.15 -19.85 -38.19
C GLN A 26 -4.19 -19.18 -37.23
N SER A 27 -4.69 -18.18 -36.45
CA SER A 27 -3.93 -17.50 -35.38
C SER A 27 -3.84 -18.34 -34.08
N GLY A 28 -4.41 -19.56 -34.05
CA GLY A 28 -4.28 -20.52 -32.93
C GLY A 28 -5.27 -20.31 -31.78
N TYR A 29 -6.41 -19.65 -32.01
CA TYR A 29 -7.51 -19.55 -31.06
C TYR A 29 -8.51 -20.72 -31.18
N ASP A 30 -9.11 -21.11 -30.04
CA ASP A 30 -10.30 -21.97 -30.03
C ASP A 30 -11.54 -21.12 -30.28
N VAL A 31 -12.28 -21.40 -31.36
CA VAL A 31 -13.36 -20.52 -31.80
C VAL A 31 -14.70 -21.26 -31.76
N TYR A 32 -15.65 -20.69 -31.07
CA TYR A 32 -17.03 -21.14 -31.06
C TYR A 32 -17.92 -20.07 -31.70
N ALA A 33 -18.61 -20.45 -32.76
CA ALA A 33 -19.38 -19.51 -33.58
C ALA A 33 -20.87 -19.84 -33.60
N VAL A 34 -21.70 -18.82 -33.41
CA VAL A 34 -23.18 -18.93 -33.40
C VAL A 34 -23.81 -17.87 -34.27
N PRO A 35 -25.00 -18.14 -34.86
CA PRO A 35 -25.64 -17.24 -35.81
C PRO A 35 -26.49 -16.15 -35.14
N SER A 36 -26.73 -16.19 -33.84
CA SER A 36 -27.64 -15.24 -33.19
C SER A 36 -27.23 -14.90 -31.74
N GLY A 37 -27.67 -13.73 -31.24
CA GLY A 37 -27.52 -13.37 -29.86
C GLY A 37 -28.20 -14.31 -28.87
N LYS A 38 -29.34 -14.90 -29.27
CA LYS A 38 -30.07 -15.89 -28.47
C LYS A 38 -29.24 -17.18 -28.25
N ASP A 39 -28.56 -17.64 -29.30
CA ASP A 39 -27.68 -18.81 -29.20
C ASP A 39 -26.46 -18.52 -28.33
N ALA A 40 -25.86 -17.33 -28.48
CA ALA A 40 -24.77 -16.88 -27.63
C ALA A 40 -25.15 -16.88 -26.14
N LEU A 41 -26.33 -16.34 -25.81
CA LEU A 41 -26.84 -16.32 -24.44
C LEU A 41 -27.13 -17.73 -23.90
N LYS A 42 -27.59 -18.63 -24.74
CA LYS A 42 -27.83 -20.03 -24.37
C LYS A 42 -26.53 -20.71 -23.94
N GLU A 43 -25.46 -20.55 -24.72
CA GLU A 43 -24.15 -21.14 -24.41
C GLU A 43 -23.55 -20.56 -23.12
N LEU A 44 -23.63 -19.23 -22.93
CA LEU A 44 -23.16 -18.58 -21.73
C LEU A 44 -23.95 -19.03 -20.48
N ARG A 45 -25.27 -19.23 -20.60
CA ARG A 45 -26.12 -19.73 -19.49
C ARG A 45 -25.87 -21.23 -19.22
N ALA A 46 -25.43 -21.99 -20.22
CA ALA A 46 -25.02 -23.39 -20.06
C ALA A 46 -23.67 -23.55 -19.34
N GLY A 47 -23.02 -22.43 -18.94
CA GLY A 47 -21.76 -22.45 -18.20
C GLY A 47 -20.51 -22.58 -19.09
N GLN A 48 -20.64 -22.39 -20.41
CA GLN A 48 -19.48 -22.33 -21.29
C GLN A 48 -18.67 -21.06 -21.00
N GLU A 49 -17.35 -21.26 -20.77
CA GLU A 49 -16.43 -20.17 -20.51
C GLU A 49 -15.76 -19.68 -21.79
N PHE A 50 -15.81 -18.38 -22.02
CA PHE A 50 -15.13 -17.71 -23.12
C PHE A 50 -14.14 -16.66 -22.61
N SER A 51 -13.03 -16.52 -23.32
CA SER A 51 -12.02 -15.51 -23.02
C SER A 51 -12.35 -14.15 -23.61
N LEU A 52 -13.09 -14.13 -24.73
CA LEU A 52 -13.53 -12.93 -25.45
C LEU A 52 -14.78 -13.28 -26.28
N ALA A 53 -15.69 -12.34 -26.48
CA ALA A 53 -16.78 -12.43 -27.44
C ALA A 53 -16.62 -11.37 -28.53
N ILE A 54 -16.84 -11.78 -29.77
CA ILE A 54 -16.96 -10.90 -30.95
C ILE A 54 -18.41 -10.89 -31.34
N LEU A 55 -19.04 -9.71 -31.39
CA LEU A 55 -20.49 -9.57 -31.50
C LEU A 55 -20.84 -8.57 -32.60
N ASP A 56 -21.56 -9.03 -33.61
CA ASP A 56 -22.08 -8.12 -34.61
C ASP A 56 -23.19 -7.22 -34.03
N ILE A 57 -23.23 -5.97 -34.48
CA ILE A 57 -24.25 -5.00 -34.05
C ILE A 57 -25.59 -5.29 -34.71
N LEU A 58 -25.57 -5.54 -36.01
CA LEU A 58 -26.79 -5.68 -36.80
C LEU A 58 -27.13 -7.18 -36.98
N MET A 59 -28.02 -7.69 -36.17
CA MET A 59 -28.53 -9.05 -36.28
C MET A 59 -30.06 -9.04 -36.26
N PRO A 60 -30.73 -9.96 -36.94
CA PRO A 60 -32.17 -10.13 -36.87
C PRO A 60 -32.62 -10.59 -35.48
N ASP A 61 -33.84 -10.32 -35.11
CA ASP A 61 -34.52 -10.71 -33.84
C ASP A 61 -34.01 -10.04 -32.59
N MET A 62 -32.72 -10.20 -32.24
CA MET A 62 -32.03 -9.58 -31.11
C MET A 62 -30.75 -8.92 -31.60
N ASP A 63 -30.69 -7.60 -31.55
CA ASP A 63 -29.51 -6.86 -32.02
C ASP A 63 -28.31 -7.03 -31.07
N GLY A 64 -27.13 -6.59 -31.54
CA GLY A 64 -25.89 -6.71 -30.77
C GLY A 64 -25.89 -5.88 -29.50
N LEU A 65 -26.62 -4.76 -29.43
CA LEU A 65 -26.70 -3.93 -28.22
C LEU A 65 -27.56 -4.60 -27.14
N GLU A 66 -28.68 -5.20 -27.52
CA GLU A 66 -29.52 -5.96 -26.61
C GLU A 66 -28.77 -7.20 -26.11
N THR A 67 -28.09 -7.91 -27.02
CA THR A 67 -27.24 -9.08 -26.68
C THR A 67 -26.14 -8.69 -25.71
N LEU A 68 -25.44 -7.58 -25.95
CA LEU A 68 -24.43 -7.02 -25.04
C LEU A 68 -25.02 -6.77 -23.64
N GLY A 69 -26.19 -6.14 -23.56
CA GLY A 69 -26.88 -5.86 -22.30
C GLY A 69 -27.19 -7.13 -21.49
N GLU A 70 -27.67 -8.17 -22.18
CA GLU A 70 -27.96 -9.47 -21.56
C GLU A 70 -26.67 -10.21 -21.15
N ILE A 71 -25.63 -10.18 -21.97
CA ILE A 71 -24.33 -10.77 -21.60
C ILE A 71 -23.76 -10.10 -20.34
N ARG A 72 -23.90 -8.77 -20.20
CA ARG A 72 -23.43 -8.03 -19.00
C ARG A 72 -24.15 -8.42 -17.71
N LYS A 73 -25.37 -8.92 -17.80
CA LYS A 73 -26.10 -9.48 -16.65
C LYS A 73 -25.54 -10.85 -16.22
N ILE A 74 -25.02 -11.65 -17.18
CA ILE A 74 -24.46 -12.98 -16.93
C ILE A 74 -22.98 -12.87 -16.56
N SER A 75 -22.21 -12.10 -17.33
CA SER A 75 -20.76 -11.94 -17.15
C SER A 75 -20.36 -10.47 -17.30
N LYS A 76 -19.96 -9.87 -16.16
CA LYS A 76 -19.52 -8.46 -16.13
C LYS A 76 -18.13 -8.27 -16.74
N ASP A 77 -17.27 -9.30 -16.69
CA ASP A 77 -15.84 -9.22 -16.98
C ASP A 77 -15.46 -9.83 -18.35
N LEU A 78 -16.40 -10.40 -19.10
CA LEU A 78 -16.13 -10.95 -20.43
C LEU A 78 -15.82 -9.79 -21.40
N PRO A 79 -14.61 -9.71 -22.01
CA PRO A 79 -14.35 -8.73 -23.05
C PRO A 79 -15.27 -8.95 -24.24
N ILE A 80 -15.88 -7.85 -24.74
CA ILE A 80 -16.77 -7.90 -25.91
C ILE A 80 -16.27 -6.90 -26.93
N LEU A 81 -15.89 -7.42 -28.10
CA LEU A 81 -15.52 -6.65 -29.28
C LEU A 81 -16.74 -6.55 -30.20
N MET A 82 -17.22 -5.34 -30.45
CA MET A 82 -18.36 -5.12 -31.31
C MET A 82 -17.93 -5.00 -32.77
N LEU A 83 -18.63 -5.66 -33.70
CA LEU A 83 -18.45 -5.46 -35.13
C LEU A 83 -19.51 -4.47 -35.63
N SER A 84 -19.08 -3.42 -36.35
CA SER A 84 -19.94 -2.34 -36.82
C SER A 84 -19.77 -2.12 -38.31
N ALA A 85 -20.83 -1.79 -39.01
CA ALA A 85 -20.74 -1.29 -40.39
C ALA A 85 -20.26 0.17 -40.44
N LEU A 86 -19.70 0.55 -41.59
CA LEU A 86 -19.22 1.92 -41.83
C LEU A 86 -20.34 2.97 -41.60
N GLY A 87 -20.05 4.06 -40.91
CA GLY A 87 -20.99 5.17 -40.66
C GLY A 87 -21.85 5.07 -39.40
N GLN A 88 -21.72 4.02 -38.57
CA GLN A 88 -22.54 3.80 -37.36
C GLN A 88 -21.97 4.40 -36.08
N THR A 89 -21.34 5.57 -36.14
CA THR A 89 -20.66 6.19 -34.97
C THR A 89 -21.56 6.35 -33.72
N THR A 90 -22.84 6.71 -33.93
CA THR A 90 -23.80 6.85 -32.82
C THR A 90 -24.08 5.52 -32.09
N ILE A 91 -24.13 4.41 -32.82
CA ILE A 91 -24.36 3.07 -32.25
C ILE A 91 -23.14 2.59 -31.53
N ILE A 92 -21.93 2.83 -32.07
CA ILE A 92 -20.66 2.54 -31.42
C ILE A 92 -20.57 3.22 -30.04
N VAL A 93 -20.92 4.52 -29.97
CA VAL A 93 -20.94 5.26 -28.68
C VAL A 93 -21.91 4.63 -27.68
N LYS A 94 -23.08 4.16 -28.14
CA LYS A 94 -24.05 3.45 -27.29
C LYS A 94 -23.49 2.12 -26.81
N ALA A 95 -22.84 1.35 -27.67
CA ALA A 95 -22.21 0.08 -27.32
C ALA A 95 -21.11 0.25 -26.27
N MET A 96 -20.24 1.25 -26.45
CA MET A 96 -19.19 1.55 -25.48
C MET A 96 -19.75 1.97 -24.11
N LYS A 97 -20.82 2.77 -24.08
CA LYS A 97 -21.54 3.13 -22.85
C LYS A 97 -22.24 1.93 -22.20
N ALA A 98 -22.73 0.99 -23.00
CA ALA A 98 -23.35 -0.26 -22.52
C ALA A 98 -22.33 -1.29 -22.03
N GLY A 99 -21.02 -1.01 -22.14
CA GLY A 99 -19.96 -1.83 -21.59
C GLY A 99 -19.23 -2.72 -22.60
N ALA A 100 -19.27 -2.41 -23.89
CA ALA A 100 -18.36 -3.00 -24.87
C ALA A 100 -16.90 -2.65 -24.51
N THR A 101 -15.97 -3.58 -24.78
CA THR A 101 -14.54 -3.40 -24.48
C THR A 101 -13.86 -2.59 -25.57
N ASP A 102 -14.20 -2.88 -26.83
CA ASP A 102 -13.70 -2.20 -28.02
C ASP A 102 -14.66 -2.45 -29.20
N TYR A 103 -14.38 -1.84 -30.36
CA TYR A 103 -15.15 -2.06 -31.58
C TYR A 103 -14.23 -2.18 -32.79
N LEU A 104 -14.72 -2.82 -33.87
CA LEU A 104 -14.05 -2.96 -35.15
C LEU A 104 -15.04 -2.65 -36.28
N VAL A 105 -14.61 -1.88 -37.27
CA VAL A 105 -15.48 -1.47 -38.39
C VAL A 105 -15.31 -2.42 -39.57
N LYS A 106 -16.42 -2.94 -40.10
CA LYS A 106 -16.45 -3.74 -41.33
C LYS A 106 -16.35 -2.85 -42.58
N PRO A 107 -15.56 -3.20 -43.62
CA PRO A 107 -14.64 -4.34 -43.67
C PRO A 107 -13.36 -4.09 -42.89
N PHE A 108 -12.78 -5.16 -42.33
CA PHE A 108 -11.55 -5.11 -41.55
C PHE A 108 -10.53 -6.14 -42.08
N GLU A 109 -9.27 -5.87 -41.84
CA GLU A 109 -8.17 -6.74 -42.15
C GLU A 109 -7.80 -7.64 -40.97
N GLU A 110 -7.06 -8.74 -41.23
CA GLU A 110 -6.64 -9.68 -40.20
C GLU A 110 -5.85 -9.04 -39.10
N GLU A 111 -4.92 -8.13 -39.46
CA GLU A 111 -4.07 -7.43 -38.49
C GLU A 111 -4.88 -6.52 -37.51
N GLU A 112 -5.94 -5.88 -38.02
CA GLU A 112 -6.81 -5.03 -37.19
C GLU A 112 -7.62 -5.88 -36.20
N LEU A 113 -8.16 -7.01 -36.64
CA LEU A 113 -8.89 -7.93 -35.78
C LEU A 113 -7.97 -8.52 -34.69
N GLU A 114 -6.76 -8.95 -35.06
CA GLU A 114 -5.79 -9.51 -34.12
C GLU A 114 -5.33 -8.47 -33.08
N LEU A 115 -5.11 -7.25 -33.53
CA LEU A 115 -4.75 -6.14 -32.64
C LEU A 115 -5.85 -5.83 -31.62
N ALA A 116 -7.11 -5.77 -32.06
CA ALA A 116 -8.27 -5.49 -31.20
C ALA A 116 -8.47 -6.62 -30.16
N ILE A 117 -8.32 -7.88 -30.57
CA ILE A 117 -8.38 -9.04 -29.67
C ILE A 117 -7.26 -8.98 -28.64
N THR A 118 -6.03 -8.78 -29.08
CA THR A 118 -4.86 -8.74 -28.19
C THR A 118 -5.00 -7.65 -27.14
N LYS A 119 -5.38 -6.43 -27.53
CA LYS A 119 -5.65 -5.32 -26.61
C LYS A 119 -6.74 -5.63 -25.59
N SER A 120 -7.84 -6.26 -26.05
CA SER A 120 -8.98 -6.61 -25.19
C SER A 120 -8.62 -7.68 -24.15
N LEU A 121 -7.84 -8.68 -24.54
CA LEU A 121 -7.35 -9.74 -23.66
C LEU A 121 -6.31 -9.23 -22.67
N GLU A 122 -5.39 -8.37 -23.11
CA GLU A 122 -4.39 -7.76 -22.24
C GLU A 122 -5.04 -6.87 -21.17
N LYS A 123 -6.02 -6.05 -21.56
CA LYS A 123 -6.81 -5.23 -20.62
C LYS A 123 -7.50 -6.10 -19.56
N ARG A 124 -8.12 -7.22 -19.96
CA ARG A 124 -8.73 -8.18 -19.03
C ARG A 124 -7.69 -8.77 -18.08
N ARG A 125 -6.54 -9.22 -18.61
CA ARG A 125 -5.44 -9.78 -17.81
C ARG A 125 -4.96 -8.78 -16.76
N LEU A 126 -4.68 -7.54 -17.14
CA LEU A 126 -4.24 -6.49 -16.21
C LEU A 126 -5.29 -6.21 -15.14
N LEU A 127 -6.57 -6.13 -15.50
CA LEU A 127 -7.66 -5.93 -14.54
C LEU A 127 -7.80 -7.13 -13.57
N SER A 128 -7.66 -8.36 -14.05
CA SER A 128 -7.69 -9.55 -13.22
C SER A 128 -6.48 -9.64 -12.29
N GLU A 129 -5.29 -9.26 -12.78
CA GLU A 129 -4.06 -9.20 -11.98
C GLU A 129 -4.16 -8.15 -10.89
N ILE A 130 -4.63 -6.94 -11.22
CA ILE A 130 -4.92 -5.88 -10.23
C ILE A 130 -5.94 -6.37 -9.19
N THR A 131 -6.98 -7.07 -9.61
CA THR A 131 -8.01 -7.59 -8.71
C THR A 131 -7.46 -8.70 -7.82
N SER A 132 -6.63 -9.60 -8.36
CA SER A 132 -5.98 -10.66 -7.59
C SER A 132 -4.95 -10.10 -6.61
N LEU A 133 -4.12 -9.14 -7.03
CA LEU A 133 -3.18 -8.45 -6.16
C LEU A 133 -3.90 -7.67 -5.05
N ARG A 134 -5.00 -6.98 -5.37
CA ARG A 134 -5.86 -6.35 -4.37
C ARG A 134 -6.47 -7.37 -3.41
N LYS A 135 -6.87 -8.55 -3.90
CA LYS A 135 -7.41 -9.62 -3.07
C LYS A 135 -6.34 -10.25 -2.18
N GLN A 136 -5.12 -10.43 -2.68
CA GLN A 136 -3.96 -10.88 -1.89
C GLN A 136 -3.56 -9.84 -0.83
N LEU A 137 -3.47 -8.55 -1.19
CA LEU A 137 -3.24 -7.47 -0.24
C LEU A 137 -4.36 -7.40 0.80
N ARG A 138 -5.62 -7.59 0.39
CA ARG A 138 -6.76 -7.67 1.33
C ARG A 138 -6.66 -8.85 2.29
N VAL A 139 -6.23 -10.02 1.84
CA VAL A 139 -6.07 -11.21 2.71
C VAL A 139 -4.96 -11.00 3.72
N ASP A 140 -3.84 -10.38 3.32
CA ASP A 140 -2.77 -10.01 4.25
C ASP A 140 -3.15 -8.83 5.15
N GLU A 141 -4.02 -7.93 4.69
CA GLU A 141 -4.54 -6.78 5.45
C GLU A 141 -5.73 -7.14 6.34
N LEU A 142 -6.60 -8.07 5.92
CA LEU A 142 -7.73 -8.59 6.70
C LEU A 142 -7.32 -9.64 7.73
N LYS A 143 -6.11 -10.24 7.62
CA LYS A 143 -5.48 -10.97 8.74
C LYS A 143 -5.11 -10.05 9.92
N GLY A 144 -5.33 -8.74 9.79
CA GLY A 144 -5.36 -7.78 10.89
C GLY A 144 -6.70 -7.74 11.60
N ASP A 145 -7.33 -8.87 11.88
CA ASP A 145 -8.47 -8.93 12.76
C ASP A 145 -8.12 -8.22 14.08
N PHE A 146 -9.13 -7.56 14.66
CA PHE A 146 -9.02 -7.03 16.01
C PHE A 146 -8.73 -8.16 16.98
N ILE A 147 -7.44 -8.46 17.17
CA ILE A 147 -7.00 -9.51 18.07
C ILE A 147 -6.84 -8.90 19.44
N PHE A 148 -7.74 -9.26 20.32
CA PHE A 148 -7.78 -8.79 21.70
C PHE A 148 -8.62 -9.74 22.57
N ASN A 149 -8.46 -9.61 23.87
CA ASN A 149 -9.24 -10.33 24.88
C ASN A 149 -9.83 -9.38 25.93
N SER A 150 -9.42 -8.10 25.92
CA SER A 150 -9.81 -7.14 26.92
C SER A 150 -11.18 -6.52 26.64
N PRO A 151 -12.01 -6.27 27.70
CA PRO A 151 -13.29 -5.57 27.57
C PRO A 151 -13.14 -4.14 27.04
N LYS A 152 -12.00 -3.49 27.30
CA LYS A 152 -11.72 -2.15 26.79
C LYS A 152 -11.64 -2.13 25.27
N MET A 153 -10.97 -3.12 24.67
CA MET A 153 -10.89 -3.24 23.21
C MET A 153 -12.22 -3.71 22.60
N GLN A 154 -13.03 -4.46 23.33
CA GLN A 154 -14.38 -4.78 22.87
C GLN A 154 -15.22 -3.50 22.66
N LYS A 155 -15.14 -2.53 23.57
CA LYS A 155 -15.82 -1.24 23.41
C LYS A 155 -15.31 -0.47 22.18
N VAL A 156 -13.98 -0.50 21.94
CA VAL A 156 -13.37 0.12 20.75
C VAL A 156 -13.90 -0.55 19.48
N LYS A 157 -14.00 -1.87 19.47
CA LYS A 157 -14.56 -2.61 18.34
C LYS A 157 -16.03 -2.28 18.11
N ASP A 158 -16.84 -2.30 19.15
CA ASP A 158 -18.28 -2.02 19.06
C ASP A 158 -18.53 -0.61 18.51
N LEU A 159 -17.79 0.40 19.00
CA LEU A 159 -17.85 1.77 18.48
C LEU A 159 -17.37 1.85 17.03
N THR A 160 -16.29 1.13 16.69
CA THR A 160 -15.79 1.03 15.30
C THR A 160 -16.86 0.47 14.38
N ASP A 161 -17.54 -0.61 14.79
CA ASP A 161 -18.58 -1.26 14.03
C ASP A 161 -19.80 -0.34 13.83
N GLN A 162 -20.22 0.36 14.88
CA GLN A 162 -21.33 1.32 14.83
C GLN A 162 -21.05 2.49 13.87
N VAL A 163 -19.82 3.03 13.90
CA VAL A 163 -19.45 4.22 13.10
C VAL A 163 -19.04 3.84 11.67
N SER A 164 -18.70 2.58 11.41
CA SER A 164 -18.24 2.14 10.09
C SER A 164 -19.25 2.40 8.98
N GLU A 165 -20.55 2.25 9.24
CA GLU A 165 -21.61 2.43 8.24
C GLU A 165 -21.92 3.90 7.91
N THR A 166 -21.37 4.83 8.68
CA THR A 166 -21.54 6.28 8.49
C THR A 166 -20.42 6.86 7.65
N ASP A 167 -20.59 8.07 7.13
CA ASP A 167 -19.60 8.84 6.39
C ASP A 167 -18.92 9.94 7.22
N VAL A 168 -19.22 10.00 8.53
CA VAL A 168 -18.68 11.02 9.43
C VAL A 168 -17.16 10.90 9.57
N SER A 169 -16.52 12.06 9.86
CA SER A 169 -15.11 12.13 10.21
C SER A 169 -14.86 11.44 11.56
N VAL A 170 -13.77 10.67 11.64
CA VAL A 170 -13.38 9.92 12.84
C VAL A 170 -11.97 10.31 13.24
N LEU A 171 -11.81 10.69 14.51
CA LEU A 171 -10.52 10.91 15.14
C LEU A 171 -10.14 9.71 16.00
N ILE A 172 -9.00 9.06 15.71
CA ILE A 172 -8.48 7.93 16.47
C ILE A 172 -7.32 8.41 17.33
N GLU A 173 -7.49 8.35 18.64
CA GLU A 173 -6.50 8.79 19.62
C GLU A 173 -5.85 7.59 20.31
N GLY A 174 -4.58 7.66 20.61
CA GLY A 174 -3.86 6.63 21.35
C GLY A 174 -2.37 6.68 21.13
N GLU A 175 -1.61 6.09 22.02
CA GLU A 175 -0.15 6.05 21.95
C GLU A 175 0.37 5.40 20.67
N SER A 176 1.66 5.63 20.38
CA SER A 176 2.31 4.98 19.24
C SER A 176 2.31 3.45 19.42
N GLY A 177 1.97 2.73 18.35
CA GLY A 177 1.97 1.26 18.38
C GLY A 177 0.75 0.59 18.99
N THR A 178 -0.30 1.32 19.38
CA THR A 178 -1.54 0.78 19.96
C THR A 178 -2.46 0.08 18.94
N GLY A 179 -2.30 0.36 17.63
CA GLY A 179 -3.10 -0.23 16.57
C GLY A 179 -4.06 0.74 15.88
N LYS A 180 -3.83 2.07 15.92
CA LYS A 180 -4.67 3.10 15.27
C LYS A 180 -4.98 2.80 13.80
N GLU A 181 -3.99 2.31 13.05
CA GLU A 181 -4.17 1.95 11.65
C GLU A 181 -5.15 0.76 11.46
N LEU A 182 -5.13 -0.23 12.35
CA LEU A 182 -6.07 -1.36 12.27
C LEU A 182 -7.51 -0.88 12.43
N VAL A 183 -7.76 0.05 13.36
CA VAL A 183 -9.07 0.67 13.54
C VAL A 183 -9.49 1.45 12.30
N ALA A 184 -8.58 2.25 11.72
CA ALA A 184 -8.87 3.00 10.49
C ALA A 184 -9.21 2.08 9.31
N ARG A 185 -8.48 0.99 9.16
CA ARG A 185 -8.79 -0.05 8.14
C ARG A 185 -10.14 -0.71 8.40
N ALA A 186 -10.44 -1.07 9.64
CA ALA A 186 -11.73 -1.68 9.98
C ALA A 186 -12.90 -0.73 9.68
N LEU A 187 -12.77 0.57 10.00
CA LEU A 187 -13.77 1.59 9.63
C LEU A 187 -14.02 1.65 8.13
N HIS A 188 -12.99 1.51 7.31
CA HIS A 188 -13.14 1.49 5.85
C HIS A 188 -13.74 0.19 5.34
N PHE A 189 -13.15 -0.97 5.70
CA PHE A 189 -13.54 -2.27 5.13
C PHE A 189 -14.91 -2.78 5.59
N LYS A 190 -15.42 -2.28 6.72
CA LYS A 190 -16.79 -2.54 7.18
C LYS A 190 -17.80 -1.52 6.67
N SER A 191 -17.38 -0.48 5.93
CA SER A 191 -18.22 0.56 5.40
C SER A 191 -18.79 0.23 4.01
N ARG A 192 -19.70 1.09 3.53
CA ARG A 192 -20.19 1.07 2.15
C ARG A 192 -19.09 1.37 1.13
N LEU A 193 -17.96 1.93 1.58
CA LEU A 193 -16.80 2.29 0.76
C LEU A 193 -15.75 1.16 0.70
N LYS A 194 -16.03 -0.04 1.20
CA LYS A 194 -15.09 -1.18 1.29
C LYS A 194 -14.39 -1.55 -0.04
N ASP A 195 -15.04 -1.28 -1.17
CA ASP A 195 -14.52 -1.57 -2.51
C ASP A 195 -13.92 -0.34 -3.20
N LYS A 196 -13.94 0.81 -2.52
CA LYS A 196 -13.39 2.08 -2.97
C LYS A 196 -11.94 2.26 -2.49
N PRO A 197 -11.20 3.26 -3.01
CA PRO A 197 -9.83 3.50 -2.55
C PRO A 197 -9.74 3.78 -1.06
N PHE A 198 -8.73 3.17 -0.40
CA PHE A 198 -8.25 3.55 0.92
C PHE A 198 -6.85 4.11 0.78
N VAL A 199 -6.69 5.41 0.97
CA VAL A 199 -5.41 6.11 0.79
C VAL A 199 -4.86 6.51 2.15
N LYS A 200 -3.72 5.92 2.53
CA LYS A 200 -3.01 6.26 3.77
C LYS A 200 -1.95 7.32 3.50
N VAL A 201 -1.87 8.32 4.38
CA VAL A 201 -0.81 9.31 4.44
C VAL A 201 -0.32 9.42 5.88
N ASN A 202 1.00 9.33 6.08
CA ASN A 202 1.63 9.61 7.38
C ASN A 202 2.17 11.03 7.35
N CYS A 203 1.58 11.91 8.14
CA CYS A 203 1.91 13.34 8.18
C CYS A 203 3.28 13.61 8.81
N ALA A 204 3.79 12.73 9.67
CA ALA A 204 5.10 12.85 10.30
C ALA A 204 6.27 12.35 9.43
N ALA A 205 5.98 11.56 8.38
CA ALA A 205 7.03 10.90 7.60
C ALA A 205 7.69 11.79 6.54
N LEU A 206 7.09 12.93 6.20
CA LEU A 206 7.51 13.79 5.10
C LEU A 206 7.81 15.22 5.62
N PRO A 207 8.84 15.90 5.07
CA PRO A 207 8.98 17.33 5.23
C PRO A 207 7.74 18.10 4.75
N HIS A 208 7.46 19.27 5.31
CA HIS A 208 6.25 20.07 5.06
C HIS A 208 5.93 20.29 3.58
N GLU A 209 6.91 20.79 2.81
CA GLU A 209 6.75 21.08 1.39
C GLU A 209 6.39 19.83 0.57
N LEU A 210 6.96 18.69 0.98
CA LEU A 210 6.66 17.40 0.35
C LEU A 210 5.27 16.88 0.77
N LEU A 211 4.90 17.05 2.03
CA LEU A 211 3.58 16.63 2.53
C LEU A 211 2.46 17.38 1.81
N GLU A 212 2.61 18.71 1.66
CA GLU A 212 1.63 19.54 0.94
C GLU A 212 1.47 19.09 -0.51
N SER A 213 2.59 18.89 -1.22
CA SER A 213 2.60 18.44 -2.61
C SER A 213 2.04 17.01 -2.78
N GLU A 214 2.25 16.12 -1.82
CA GLU A 214 1.67 14.77 -1.84
C GLU A 214 0.16 14.79 -1.56
N LEU A 215 -0.32 15.61 -0.60
CA LEU A 215 -1.73 15.68 -0.25
C LEU A 215 -2.57 16.29 -1.36
N PHE A 216 -2.16 17.47 -1.86
CA PHE A 216 -2.96 18.28 -2.76
C PHE A 216 -2.52 18.21 -4.24
N GLY A 217 -1.35 17.60 -4.51
CA GLY A 217 -0.80 17.57 -5.87
C GLY A 217 -0.23 18.93 -6.30
N TYR A 218 0.32 18.96 -7.51
CA TYR A 218 0.94 20.14 -8.06
C TYR A 218 0.78 20.24 -9.59
N GLU A 219 0.77 21.45 -10.09
CA GLU A 219 0.82 21.73 -11.52
C GLU A 219 2.27 21.87 -11.99
N ARG A 220 2.47 21.71 -13.30
CA ARG A 220 3.77 21.92 -13.93
C ARG A 220 4.27 23.35 -13.64
N GLY A 221 5.51 23.44 -13.10
CA GLY A 221 6.15 24.72 -12.76
C GLY A 221 5.81 25.25 -11.36
N ALA A 222 5.11 24.51 -10.52
CA ALA A 222 4.76 24.92 -9.15
C ALA A 222 6.01 25.15 -8.26
N PHE A 223 7.08 24.41 -8.51
CA PHE A 223 8.37 24.55 -7.83
C PHE A 223 9.50 24.04 -8.73
N THR A 224 10.75 24.28 -8.33
CA THR A 224 11.94 23.79 -9.06
C THR A 224 11.99 22.27 -9.07
N GLY A 225 11.80 21.66 -10.26
CA GLY A 225 11.66 20.20 -10.43
C GLY A 225 10.24 19.71 -10.79
N ALA A 226 9.23 20.55 -10.75
CA ALA A 226 7.87 20.22 -11.17
C ALA A 226 7.73 20.18 -12.71
N TYR A 227 8.35 19.23 -13.36
CA TYR A 227 8.34 19.08 -14.84
C TYR A 227 6.98 18.62 -15.39
N ARG A 228 6.16 17.95 -14.58
CA ARG A 228 4.82 17.44 -14.93
C ARG A 228 3.84 17.77 -13.81
N SER A 229 2.55 17.82 -14.12
CA SER A 229 1.51 17.85 -13.09
C SER A 229 1.39 16.47 -12.43
N LYS A 230 1.07 16.46 -11.12
CA LYS A 230 0.86 15.23 -10.35
C LYS A 230 -0.40 15.38 -9.50
N PRO A 231 -1.37 14.44 -9.59
CA PRO A 231 -2.54 14.44 -8.71
C PRO A 231 -2.14 14.19 -7.26
N GLY A 232 -2.88 14.80 -6.33
CA GLY A 232 -2.69 14.62 -4.89
C GLY A 232 -3.37 13.38 -4.33
N LYS A 233 -3.06 13.07 -3.07
CA LYS A 233 -3.66 11.93 -2.33
C LYS A 233 -5.18 12.10 -2.15
N PHE A 234 -5.67 13.34 -2.01
CA PHE A 234 -7.11 13.59 -1.96
C PHE A 234 -7.82 13.23 -3.27
N GLU A 235 -7.20 13.51 -4.42
CA GLU A 235 -7.74 13.09 -5.71
C GLU A 235 -7.74 11.56 -5.86
N LEU A 236 -6.67 10.90 -5.42
CA LEU A 236 -6.57 9.43 -5.43
C LEU A 236 -7.58 8.76 -4.50
N ALA A 237 -7.98 9.45 -3.42
CA ALA A 237 -8.97 8.98 -2.46
C ALA A 237 -10.41 9.31 -2.86
N ASN A 238 -10.62 9.98 -3.99
CA ASN A 238 -11.96 10.44 -4.40
C ASN A 238 -12.98 9.30 -4.46
N ASN A 239 -14.16 9.53 -3.91
CA ASN A 239 -15.22 8.54 -3.67
C ASN A 239 -14.79 7.35 -2.80
N GLY A 240 -13.75 7.51 -1.99
CA GLY A 240 -13.20 6.51 -1.08
C GLY A 240 -12.91 7.08 0.31
N THR A 241 -11.84 6.61 0.92
CA THR A 241 -11.41 7.03 2.27
C THR A 241 -9.96 7.47 2.25
N ILE A 242 -9.67 8.61 2.89
CA ILE A 242 -8.31 9.01 3.23
C ILE A 242 -8.07 8.81 4.72
N PHE A 243 -6.94 8.20 5.06
CA PHE A 243 -6.46 8.03 6.42
C PHE A 243 -5.22 8.87 6.64
N LEU A 244 -5.35 9.92 7.47
CA LEU A 244 -4.27 10.83 7.86
C LEU A 244 -3.72 10.38 9.21
N ASP A 245 -2.56 9.72 9.19
CA ASP A 245 -1.89 9.26 10.40
C ASP A 245 -0.98 10.37 10.96
N GLU A 246 -0.92 10.50 12.29
CA GLU A 246 -0.18 11.54 13.03
C GLU A 246 -0.56 12.96 12.58
N ILE A 247 -1.88 13.24 12.56
CA ILE A 247 -2.43 14.54 12.12
C ILE A 247 -1.89 15.74 12.95
N GLY A 248 -1.53 15.52 14.22
CA GLY A 248 -0.97 16.53 15.11
C GLY A 248 0.43 17.02 14.71
N GLU A 249 1.07 16.38 13.73
CA GLU A 249 2.38 16.81 13.18
C GLU A 249 2.25 17.74 11.97
N MET A 250 1.02 18.04 11.54
CA MET A 250 0.74 18.85 10.36
C MET A 250 0.90 20.34 10.65
N ASP A 251 1.54 21.08 9.76
CA ASP A 251 1.71 22.53 9.88
C ASP A 251 0.42 23.30 9.69
N LEU A 252 0.35 24.50 10.28
CA LEU A 252 -0.79 25.40 10.20
C LEU A 252 -1.20 25.76 8.76
N SER A 253 -0.24 25.88 7.84
CA SER A 253 -0.52 26.17 6.43
C SER A 253 -1.28 25.02 5.74
N ILE A 254 -0.84 23.78 5.99
CA ILE A 254 -1.48 22.58 5.47
C ILE A 254 -2.83 22.34 6.16
N GLN A 255 -2.91 22.61 7.47
CA GLN A 255 -4.16 22.57 8.21
C GLN A 255 -5.22 23.48 7.57
N SER A 256 -4.85 24.72 7.16
CA SER A 256 -5.79 25.65 6.51
C SER A 256 -6.38 25.09 5.20
N LYS A 257 -5.56 24.44 4.38
CA LYS A 257 -6.03 23.77 3.15
C LYS A 257 -6.88 22.54 3.46
N LEU A 258 -6.51 21.79 4.48
CA LEU A 258 -7.32 20.64 4.95
C LEU A 258 -8.71 21.10 5.40
N LEU A 259 -8.80 22.24 6.09
CA LEU A 259 -10.08 22.81 6.50
C LEU A 259 -10.98 23.11 5.29
N GLN A 260 -10.43 23.65 4.19
CA GLN A 260 -11.19 23.88 2.96
C GLN A 260 -11.75 22.57 2.41
N VAL A 261 -10.93 21.49 2.35
CA VAL A 261 -11.42 20.17 1.93
C VAL A 261 -12.53 19.65 2.84
N LEU A 262 -12.40 19.83 4.16
CA LEU A 262 -13.38 19.37 5.15
C LEU A 262 -14.72 20.13 5.07
N GLN A 263 -14.70 21.39 4.62
CA GLN A 263 -15.88 22.26 4.58
C GLN A 263 -16.56 22.23 3.22
N GLU A 264 -15.77 22.37 2.17
CA GLU A 264 -16.26 22.62 0.80
C GLU A 264 -16.09 21.40 -0.12
N GLY A 265 -15.27 20.41 0.27
CA GLY A 265 -14.91 19.30 -0.61
C GLY A 265 -14.05 19.73 -1.80
N THR A 266 -13.40 20.89 -1.71
CA THR A 266 -12.59 21.46 -2.78
C THR A 266 -11.22 21.88 -2.31
N PHE A 267 -10.24 21.91 -3.19
CA PHE A 267 -8.91 22.47 -2.97
C PHE A 267 -8.23 22.78 -4.30
N SER A 268 -7.21 23.65 -4.28
CA SER A 268 -6.38 23.93 -5.46
C SER A 268 -5.06 23.19 -5.36
N ARG A 269 -4.55 22.64 -6.47
CA ARG A 269 -3.19 22.10 -6.56
C ARG A 269 -2.16 23.20 -6.34
N LEU A 270 -0.95 22.82 -5.88
CA LEU A 270 0.16 23.78 -5.76
C LEU A 270 0.46 24.39 -7.15
N GLY A 271 0.52 25.73 -7.21
CA GLY A 271 0.70 26.47 -8.47
C GLY A 271 -0.51 26.43 -9.42
N GLY A 272 -1.59 25.74 -9.05
CA GLY A 272 -2.82 25.69 -9.83
C GLY A 272 -3.78 26.85 -9.52
N LYS A 273 -4.64 27.16 -10.50
CA LYS A 273 -5.72 28.17 -10.36
C LYS A 273 -7.12 27.55 -10.37
N GLN A 274 -7.21 26.25 -10.64
CA GLN A 274 -8.47 25.53 -10.72
C GLN A 274 -8.72 24.76 -9.45
N ASP A 275 -9.95 24.84 -8.93
CA ASP A 275 -10.39 24.04 -7.81
C ASP A 275 -10.69 22.61 -8.26
N VAL A 276 -10.20 21.66 -7.47
CA VAL A 276 -10.44 20.24 -7.64
C VAL A 276 -11.50 19.84 -6.62
N GLN A 277 -12.61 19.30 -7.10
CA GLN A 277 -13.69 18.82 -6.25
C GLN A 277 -13.48 17.34 -5.92
N VAL A 278 -13.61 16.99 -4.64
CA VAL A 278 -13.47 15.62 -4.14
C VAL A 278 -14.56 15.30 -3.12
N ASN A 279 -14.96 14.03 -3.12
CA ASN A 279 -15.85 13.47 -2.10
C ASN A 279 -15.12 12.35 -1.38
N VAL A 280 -14.60 12.61 -0.18
CA VAL A 280 -13.69 11.69 0.53
C VAL A 280 -14.12 11.57 1.99
N ARG A 281 -14.30 10.34 2.49
CA ARG A 281 -14.41 10.08 3.92
C ARG A 281 -13.07 10.26 4.59
N ILE A 282 -13.00 11.07 5.65
CA ILE A 282 -11.75 11.40 6.34
C ILE A 282 -11.68 10.66 7.67
N ILE A 283 -10.61 9.90 7.86
CA ILE A 283 -10.24 9.25 9.12
C ILE A 283 -8.88 9.80 9.51
N THR A 284 -8.74 10.24 10.75
CA THR A 284 -7.48 10.81 11.27
C THR A 284 -7.00 10.04 12.48
N ALA A 285 -5.69 10.02 12.71
CA ALA A 285 -5.11 9.43 13.91
C ALA A 285 -4.02 10.33 14.48
N THR A 286 -3.86 10.30 15.82
CA THR A 286 -2.81 11.02 16.51
C THR A 286 -2.41 10.31 17.81
N ASN A 287 -1.16 10.52 18.23
CA ASN A 287 -0.65 10.21 19.56
C ASN A 287 -0.49 11.45 20.41
N ARG A 288 -0.70 12.65 19.86
CA ARG A 288 -0.60 13.93 20.56
C ARG A 288 -1.94 14.31 21.19
N ASP A 289 -1.87 15.03 22.32
CA ASP A 289 -3.00 15.73 22.91
C ASP A 289 -3.30 16.98 22.07
N LEU A 290 -4.30 16.89 21.18
CA LEU A 290 -4.66 18.00 20.28
C LEU A 290 -5.19 19.22 21.04
N LYS A 291 -5.80 19.05 22.21
CA LYS A 291 -6.27 20.19 23.04
C LYS A 291 -5.09 21.01 23.53
N LYS A 292 -4.02 20.35 24.01
CA LYS A 292 -2.79 21.06 24.36
C LYS A 292 -2.12 21.68 23.15
N ALA A 293 -2.16 21.04 21.99
CA ALA A 293 -1.62 21.60 20.75
C ALA A 293 -2.38 22.87 20.31
N ILE A 294 -3.71 22.93 20.55
CA ILE A 294 -4.52 24.13 20.33
C ILE A 294 -4.09 25.25 21.28
N GLU A 295 -3.97 24.96 22.58
CA GLU A 295 -3.48 25.96 23.58
C GLU A 295 -2.10 26.52 23.23
N GLN A 296 -1.23 25.69 22.65
CA GLN A 296 0.11 26.07 22.19
C GLN A 296 0.12 26.78 20.82
N GLY A 297 -1.02 26.89 20.14
CA GLY A 297 -1.13 27.51 18.82
C GLY A 297 -0.51 26.69 17.68
N THR A 298 -0.23 25.40 17.90
CA THR A 298 0.35 24.50 16.90
C THR A 298 -0.70 23.70 16.12
N PHE A 299 -1.94 23.69 16.62
CA PHE A 299 -3.09 23.07 15.95
C PHE A 299 -4.30 24.00 15.99
N ARG A 300 -5.06 24.05 14.90
CA ARG A 300 -6.22 24.96 14.80
C ARG A 300 -7.45 24.35 15.45
N GLU A 301 -8.17 25.15 16.22
CA GLU A 301 -9.39 24.75 16.90
C GLU A 301 -10.54 24.41 15.92
N ASP A 302 -10.65 25.16 14.82
CA ASP A 302 -11.70 24.95 13.80
C ASP A 302 -11.57 23.59 13.11
N ILE A 303 -10.36 23.12 12.83
CA ILE A 303 -10.09 21.79 12.31
C ILE A 303 -10.42 20.71 13.33
N TYR A 304 -9.99 20.92 14.59
CA TYR A 304 -10.28 19.94 15.64
C TYR A 304 -11.75 19.59 15.71
N TYR A 305 -12.64 20.58 15.75
CA TYR A 305 -14.08 20.32 15.82
C TYR A 305 -14.65 19.66 14.54
N ARG A 306 -14.02 19.88 13.40
CA ARG A 306 -14.42 19.25 12.14
C ARG A 306 -13.96 17.79 12.01
N LEU A 307 -12.80 17.46 12.58
CA LEU A 307 -12.25 16.10 12.61
C LEU A 307 -12.85 15.25 13.73
N ASN A 308 -13.09 15.85 14.88
CA ASN A 308 -13.55 15.18 16.08
C ASN A 308 -15.11 15.11 16.16
N VAL A 309 -15.74 14.61 15.11
CA VAL A 309 -17.19 14.29 15.14
C VAL A 309 -17.44 13.05 15.97
N VAL A 310 -16.60 12.02 15.78
CA VAL A 310 -16.53 10.83 16.62
C VAL A 310 -15.08 10.58 17.00
N SER A 311 -14.79 10.46 18.31
CA SER A 311 -13.48 10.07 18.82
C SER A 311 -13.46 8.61 19.24
N ILE A 312 -12.43 7.88 18.78
CA ILE A 312 -12.13 6.50 19.20
C ILE A 312 -10.80 6.50 19.92
N HIS A 313 -10.84 6.33 21.24
CA HIS A 313 -9.64 6.24 22.05
C HIS A 313 -9.19 4.79 22.21
N ILE A 314 -7.95 4.49 21.77
CA ILE A 314 -7.35 3.17 21.91
C ILE A 314 -6.46 3.16 23.16
N PRO A 315 -6.79 2.36 24.19
CA PRO A 315 -6.00 2.31 25.41
C PRO A 315 -4.59 1.75 25.14
N PRO A 316 -3.56 2.23 25.86
CA PRO A 316 -2.23 1.64 25.80
C PRO A 316 -2.25 0.21 26.32
N LEU A 317 -1.23 -0.57 25.98
CA LEU A 317 -1.15 -2.01 26.32
C LEU A 317 -1.08 -2.21 27.85
N THR A 318 -0.55 -1.25 28.58
CA THR A 318 -0.53 -1.21 30.06
C THR A 318 -1.91 -1.21 30.69
N GLU A 319 -2.92 -0.65 30.02
CA GLU A 319 -4.30 -0.59 30.50
C GLU A 319 -5.17 -1.76 30.04
N ARG A 320 -4.65 -2.65 29.19
CA ARG A 320 -5.31 -3.86 28.66
C ARG A 320 -4.38 -5.07 28.75
N ARG A 321 -3.91 -5.34 29.95
CA ARG A 321 -2.88 -6.36 30.19
C ARG A 321 -3.33 -7.78 29.79
N GLU A 322 -4.63 -8.03 29.81
CA GLU A 322 -5.23 -9.29 29.37
C GLU A 322 -4.93 -9.57 27.88
N ASP A 323 -4.67 -8.54 27.08
CA ASP A 323 -4.31 -8.70 25.69
C ASP A 323 -2.87 -9.13 25.48
N ILE A 324 -1.96 -8.90 26.44
CA ILE A 324 -0.51 -9.11 26.27
C ILE A 324 -0.21 -10.58 25.96
N THR A 325 -0.68 -11.49 26.80
CA THR A 325 -0.42 -12.94 26.63
C THR A 325 -1.12 -13.48 25.39
N TYR A 326 -2.32 -13.02 25.13
CA TYR A 326 -3.11 -13.42 23.96
C TYR A 326 -2.43 -12.96 22.64
N LEU A 327 -1.98 -11.71 22.58
CA LEU A 327 -1.22 -11.19 21.44
C LEU A 327 0.14 -11.85 21.28
N PHE A 328 0.81 -12.19 22.41
CA PHE A 328 2.07 -12.89 22.39
C PHE A 328 1.93 -14.26 21.73
N GLU A 329 0.96 -15.07 22.16
CA GLU A 329 0.68 -16.39 21.56
C GLU A 329 0.34 -16.25 20.06
N TYR A 330 -0.55 -15.37 19.72
CA TYR A 330 -0.94 -15.14 18.33
C TYR A 330 0.27 -14.79 17.44
N PHE A 331 1.13 -13.87 17.89
CA PHE A 331 2.32 -13.52 17.12
C PHE A 331 3.33 -14.64 17.07
N LEU A 332 3.48 -15.40 18.15
CA LEU A 332 4.39 -16.55 18.21
C LEU A 332 3.99 -17.61 17.18
N ASP A 333 2.72 -17.98 17.15
CA ASP A 333 2.17 -18.94 16.19
C ASP A 333 2.30 -18.43 14.76
N THR A 334 1.90 -17.18 14.51
CA THR A 334 1.98 -16.53 13.19
C THR A 334 3.41 -16.52 12.64
N TYR A 335 4.40 -16.21 13.49
CA TYR A 335 5.79 -16.17 13.04
C TYR A 335 6.44 -17.54 12.96
N ASN A 336 6.07 -18.50 13.83
CA ASN A 336 6.50 -19.88 13.71
C ASN A 336 6.04 -20.46 12.36
N GLU A 337 4.77 -20.28 11.98
CA GLU A 337 4.23 -20.70 10.69
C GLU A 337 4.97 -20.00 9.54
N LYS A 338 5.09 -18.67 9.61
CA LYS A 338 5.68 -17.85 8.55
C LYS A 338 7.14 -18.18 8.25
N TYR A 339 7.92 -18.50 9.28
CA TYR A 339 9.36 -18.77 9.16
C TYR A 339 9.70 -20.27 9.21
N GLY A 340 8.68 -21.14 9.24
CA GLY A 340 8.88 -22.60 9.32
C GLY A 340 9.64 -23.04 10.58
N LYS A 341 9.42 -22.33 11.70
CA LYS A 341 10.05 -22.60 12.99
C LYS A 341 9.04 -23.14 13.99
N ASN A 342 9.53 -23.78 15.05
CA ASN A 342 8.71 -24.29 16.14
C ASN A 342 9.31 -23.87 17.49
N ILE A 343 9.34 -22.55 17.73
CA ILE A 343 9.80 -22.02 19.00
C ILE A 343 8.68 -22.18 20.02
N GLN A 344 8.99 -22.92 21.09
CA GLN A 344 8.11 -23.10 22.24
C GLN A 344 8.68 -22.37 23.44
N VAL A 345 7.81 -21.74 24.22
CA VAL A 345 8.19 -21.00 25.44
C VAL A 345 7.46 -21.60 26.61
N ASN A 346 8.16 -21.72 27.74
CA ASN A 346 7.48 -22.06 28.98
C ASN A 346 6.58 -20.88 29.40
N LYS A 347 5.29 -21.12 29.43
CA LYS A 347 4.29 -20.10 29.75
C LYS A 347 4.40 -19.63 31.21
N GLU A 348 4.70 -20.52 32.10
CA GLU A 348 4.81 -20.23 33.54
C GLU A 348 5.93 -19.22 33.84
N ASP A 349 7.04 -19.31 33.11
CA ASP A 349 8.16 -18.40 33.27
C ASP A 349 8.00 -17.10 32.47
N MET A 350 7.42 -17.19 31.29
CA MET A 350 7.35 -16.05 30.37
C MET A 350 6.21 -15.07 30.69
N TYR A 351 5.02 -15.56 31.04
CA TYR A 351 3.85 -14.70 31.23
C TYR A 351 4.00 -13.67 32.35
N PRO A 352 4.55 -14.02 33.52
CA PRO A 352 4.82 -13.03 34.57
C PRO A 352 5.73 -11.88 34.09
N LEU A 353 6.73 -12.19 33.27
CA LEU A 353 7.65 -11.20 32.72
C LEU A 353 6.96 -10.29 31.69
N LEU A 354 6.17 -10.89 30.79
CA LEU A 354 5.37 -10.14 29.81
C LEU A 354 4.40 -9.16 30.48
N MET A 355 3.74 -9.61 31.56
CA MET A 355 2.77 -8.82 32.31
C MET A 355 3.42 -7.73 33.18
N ALA A 356 4.64 -7.93 33.63
CA ALA A 356 5.37 -6.96 34.46
C ALA A 356 5.97 -5.81 33.63
N TYR A 357 6.28 -6.06 32.36
CA TYR A 357 6.90 -5.07 31.49
C TYR A 357 5.89 -3.98 31.06
N GLN A 358 6.36 -2.75 30.88
CA GLN A 358 5.49 -1.58 30.63
C GLN A 358 5.11 -1.37 29.16
N TRP A 359 5.78 -2.03 28.25
CA TRP A 359 5.53 -1.97 26.79
C TRP A 359 5.40 -0.52 26.26
N PRO A 360 6.43 0.33 26.38
CA PRO A 360 6.35 1.72 25.92
C PRO A 360 6.07 1.87 24.41
N GLY A 361 6.41 0.87 23.61
CA GLY A 361 6.06 0.78 22.19
C GLY A 361 4.79 -0.02 21.89
N ASN A 362 4.02 -0.35 22.94
CA ASN A 362 2.74 -1.05 22.85
C ASN A 362 2.80 -2.35 22.01
N VAL A 363 1.77 -2.61 21.21
CA VAL A 363 1.67 -3.82 20.37
C VAL A 363 2.78 -3.88 19.31
N ARG A 364 3.27 -2.72 18.83
CA ARG A 364 4.37 -2.69 17.86
C ARG A 364 5.66 -3.26 18.47
N GLU A 365 5.96 -2.91 19.70
CA GLU A 365 7.12 -3.42 20.43
C GLU A 365 6.95 -4.91 20.71
N LEU A 366 5.83 -5.34 21.29
CA LEU A 366 5.52 -6.74 21.54
C LEU A 366 5.70 -7.60 20.28
N LYS A 367 5.08 -7.17 19.18
CA LYS A 367 5.19 -7.83 17.87
C LYS A 367 6.65 -7.96 17.39
N ASN A 368 7.46 -6.91 17.56
CA ASN A 368 8.86 -6.91 17.15
C ASN A 368 9.70 -7.86 18.03
N GLN A 369 9.45 -7.89 19.35
CA GLN A 369 10.17 -8.79 20.26
C GLN A 369 9.83 -10.25 19.99
N VAL A 370 8.57 -10.57 19.75
CA VAL A 370 8.17 -11.96 19.37
C VAL A 370 8.76 -12.35 18.01
N LYS A 371 8.74 -11.45 17.04
CA LYS A 371 9.37 -11.68 15.73
C LYS A 371 10.87 -11.97 15.89
N ARG A 372 11.57 -11.20 16.72
CA ARG A 372 13.00 -11.38 17.02
C ARG A 372 13.24 -12.71 17.70
N LEU A 373 12.42 -13.07 18.70
CA LEU A 373 12.48 -14.36 19.38
C LEU A 373 12.39 -15.52 18.38
N VAL A 374 11.42 -15.49 17.48
CA VAL A 374 11.25 -16.57 16.49
C VAL A 374 12.41 -16.62 15.49
N ILE A 375 12.90 -15.47 15.00
CA ILE A 375 13.99 -15.43 14.03
C ILE A 375 15.30 -15.95 14.66
N LEU A 376 15.66 -15.48 15.86
CA LEU A 376 16.93 -15.79 16.50
C LEU A 376 16.88 -17.09 17.30
N GLY A 377 15.70 -17.51 17.75
CA GLY A 377 15.53 -18.69 18.60
C GLY A 377 16.08 -18.53 20.02
N ASN A 378 16.35 -17.30 20.46
CA ASN A 378 17.00 -17.01 21.73
C ASN A 378 15.99 -16.51 22.78
N ILE A 379 15.50 -17.44 23.61
CA ILE A 379 14.53 -17.15 24.68
C ILE A 379 15.22 -16.35 25.82
N GLU A 380 16.47 -16.62 26.13
CA GLU A 380 17.20 -15.94 27.22
C GLU A 380 17.34 -14.43 26.92
N GLU A 381 17.57 -14.07 25.67
CA GLU A 381 17.63 -12.66 25.24
C GLU A 381 16.32 -11.92 25.46
N MET A 382 15.18 -12.56 25.18
CA MET A 382 13.86 -11.98 25.43
C MET A 382 13.61 -11.85 26.95
N VAL A 383 13.96 -12.84 27.73
CA VAL A 383 13.86 -12.79 29.20
C VAL A 383 14.72 -11.66 29.79
N LEU A 384 15.94 -11.49 29.30
CA LEU A 384 16.83 -10.40 29.72
C LEU A 384 16.24 -9.03 29.36
N TYR A 385 15.69 -8.89 28.15
CA TYR A 385 15.01 -7.67 27.70
C TYR A 385 13.84 -7.30 28.63
N LEU A 386 12.97 -8.26 28.94
CA LEU A 386 11.81 -8.06 29.81
C LEU A 386 12.15 -7.74 31.26
N LYS A 387 13.29 -8.22 31.77
CA LYS A 387 13.80 -7.91 33.10
C LYS A 387 14.45 -6.51 33.21
N GLY A 388 14.38 -5.69 32.16
CA GLY A 388 14.96 -4.34 32.18
C GLY A 388 16.49 -4.32 32.03
N GLY A 389 17.06 -5.40 31.52
CA GLY A 389 18.45 -5.41 31.06
C GLY A 389 18.60 -4.47 29.88
N SER A 390 19.03 -3.26 30.18
CA SER A 390 19.17 -2.14 29.25
C SER A 390 19.88 -2.50 27.96
N SER A 391 19.50 -1.84 26.90
CA SER A 391 20.09 -1.72 25.57
C SER A 391 21.64 -1.65 25.50
N VAL A 392 22.33 -1.42 26.60
CA VAL A 392 23.79 -1.38 26.72
C VAL A 392 24.45 -2.76 26.45
N VAL A 393 23.74 -3.87 26.72
CA VAL A 393 24.25 -5.23 26.40
C VAL A 393 24.07 -5.55 24.93
N VAL A 394 23.06 -4.93 24.26
CA VAL A 394 22.83 -5.10 22.81
C VAL A 394 23.87 -4.34 22.00
N GLU A 395 24.33 -3.18 22.48
CA GLU A 395 25.43 -2.44 21.83
C GLU A 395 26.77 -3.18 22.01
N LYS A 396 27.06 -3.73 23.20
CA LYS A 396 28.28 -4.54 23.39
C LYS A 396 28.25 -5.86 22.62
N ARG A 397 27.12 -6.58 22.57
CA ARG A 397 27.01 -7.82 21.77
C ARG A 397 26.84 -7.57 20.28
N SER A 398 26.28 -6.46 19.85
CA SER A 398 26.31 -6.08 18.43
C SER A 398 27.72 -5.67 17.98
N GLN A 399 28.58 -5.23 18.89
CA GLN A 399 30.01 -5.11 18.65
C GLN A 399 30.70 -6.48 18.64
N ASP A 400 30.43 -7.35 19.62
CA ASP A 400 30.96 -8.73 19.64
C ASP A 400 30.50 -9.61 18.47
N VAL A 401 29.24 -9.41 18.00
CA VAL A 401 28.72 -10.07 16.79
C VAL A 401 29.29 -9.42 15.53
N LYS A 402 29.48 -8.09 15.52
CA LYS A 402 30.22 -7.42 14.44
C LYS A 402 31.69 -7.84 14.41
N ASP A 403 32.31 -7.98 15.57
CA ASP A 403 33.71 -8.41 15.66
C ASP A 403 33.83 -9.90 15.32
N ARG A 404 32.92 -10.77 15.73
CA ARG A 404 32.86 -12.19 15.30
C ARG A 404 32.49 -12.36 13.84
N VAL A 405 31.63 -11.52 13.30
CA VAL A 405 31.32 -11.48 11.86
C VAL A 405 32.52 -10.88 11.10
N LEU A 406 33.25 -9.91 11.67
CA LEU A 406 34.51 -9.44 11.10
C LEU A 406 35.61 -10.53 11.16
N GLU A 407 35.70 -11.30 12.24
CA GLU A 407 36.63 -12.45 12.35
C GLU A 407 36.23 -13.63 11.42
N MET A 408 34.93 -13.80 11.12
CA MET A 408 34.46 -14.79 10.13
C MET A 408 34.62 -14.31 8.67
N ILE A 409 34.80 -13.01 8.43
CA ILE A 409 34.89 -12.40 7.08
C ILE A 409 36.37 -12.04 6.74
N THR A 410 37.31 -12.24 7.67
CA THR A 410 38.73 -12.21 7.25
C THR A 410 39.03 -13.54 6.54
N PRO A 411 39.26 -13.54 5.23
CA PRO A 411 39.54 -14.79 4.51
C PRO A 411 40.83 -15.39 5.05
N ASN A 412 40.72 -16.54 5.66
CA ASN A 412 41.88 -17.39 5.94
C ASN A 412 42.38 -18.12 4.66
N ASP A 413 41.73 -17.82 3.51
CA ASP A 413 42.07 -18.42 2.23
C ASP A 413 42.16 -17.33 1.16
N PRO A 414 43.26 -17.22 0.43
CA PRO A 414 43.45 -16.19 -0.60
C PRO A 414 42.53 -16.34 -1.84
N ASP A 415 41.72 -17.41 -1.93
CA ASP A 415 40.88 -17.71 -3.08
C ASP A 415 39.36 -17.49 -2.81
N GLU A 416 38.95 -16.93 -1.64
CA GLU A 416 37.55 -16.70 -1.33
C GLU A 416 37.02 -15.42 -2.01
N ILE A 417 36.09 -15.58 -2.95
CA ILE A 417 35.50 -14.48 -3.74
C ILE A 417 34.42 -13.74 -2.94
N VAL A 418 34.79 -12.57 -2.41
CA VAL A 418 33.83 -11.63 -1.78
C VAL A 418 33.10 -10.81 -2.85
N PRO A 419 31.76 -10.59 -2.74
CA PRO A 419 31.02 -9.76 -3.69
C PRO A 419 31.64 -8.35 -3.82
N LEU A 420 32.00 -7.94 -5.05
CA LEU A 420 32.73 -6.70 -5.35
C LEU A 420 32.13 -5.44 -4.69
N LYS A 421 30.79 -5.40 -4.53
CA LYS A 421 30.07 -4.29 -3.93
C LYS A 421 30.30 -4.17 -2.40
N LEU A 422 30.52 -5.30 -1.72
CA LEU A 422 30.87 -5.34 -0.31
C LEU A 422 32.33 -4.96 -0.09
N ALA A 423 33.23 -5.54 -0.85
CA ALA A 423 34.66 -5.23 -0.79
C ALA A 423 34.95 -3.74 -1.10
N ALA A 424 34.27 -3.15 -2.09
CA ALA A 424 34.39 -1.74 -2.40
C ALA A 424 33.90 -0.81 -1.28
N LYS A 425 32.78 -1.17 -0.61
CA LYS A 425 32.25 -0.41 0.52
C LYS A 425 33.17 -0.44 1.73
N GLU A 426 33.74 -1.60 2.05
CA GLU A 426 34.69 -1.77 3.16
C GLU A 426 36.01 -1.03 2.90
N ALA A 427 36.55 -1.13 1.68
CA ALA A 427 37.74 -0.40 1.29
C ALA A 427 37.54 1.12 1.41
N THR A 428 36.36 1.62 1.03
CA THR A 428 36.03 3.05 1.13
C THR A 428 35.95 3.51 2.60
N VAL A 429 35.24 2.77 3.46
CA VAL A 429 35.14 3.10 4.91
C VAL A 429 36.51 3.05 5.60
N LYS A 430 37.33 2.07 5.28
CA LYS A 430 38.68 1.95 5.81
C LYS A 430 39.58 3.10 5.39
N ALA A 431 39.57 3.45 4.10
CA ALA A 431 40.31 4.57 3.58
C ALA A 431 39.88 5.94 4.18
N GLU A 432 38.56 6.15 4.34
CA GLU A 432 38.02 7.36 4.99
C GLU A 432 38.44 7.44 6.46
N ARG A 433 38.37 6.35 7.22
CA ARG A 433 38.80 6.29 8.62
C ARG A 433 40.28 6.63 8.76
N ASP A 434 41.13 6.05 7.92
CA ASP A 434 42.59 6.31 7.96
C ASP A 434 42.90 7.75 7.62
N MET A 435 42.25 8.35 6.64
CA MET A 435 42.41 9.77 6.29
C MET A 435 41.94 10.69 7.41
N ILE A 436 40.82 10.42 8.03
CA ILE A 436 40.29 11.23 9.17
C ILE A 436 41.24 11.14 10.36
N LEU A 437 41.70 9.96 10.73
CA LEU A 437 42.68 9.77 11.82
C LEU A 437 43.98 10.48 11.54
N LYS A 438 44.50 10.44 10.32
CA LYS A 438 45.73 11.11 9.92
C LYS A 438 45.58 12.65 10.02
N ALA A 439 44.42 13.19 9.59
CA ALA A 439 44.15 14.62 9.71
C ALA A 439 43.93 15.07 11.17
N LEU A 440 43.28 14.28 11.99
CA LEU A 440 43.08 14.56 13.43
C LEU A 440 44.42 14.53 14.18
N ARG A 441 45.30 13.55 13.93
CA ARG A 441 46.65 13.47 14.50
C ARG A 441 47.51 14.66 14.08
N GLY A 442 47.52 15.02 12.80
CA GLY A 442 48.28 16.15 12.25
C GLY A 442 47.80 17.54 12.76
N THR A 443 46.55 17.63 13.30
CA THR A 443 46.01 18.88 13.84
C THR A 443 45.85 18.84 15.36
N ASN A 444 46.51 17.94 16.07
CA ASN A 444 46.42 17.73 17.50
C ASN A 444 44.96 17.63 17.98
N TRP A 445 44.15 16.82 17.27
CA TRP A 445 42.72 16.58 17.52
C TRP A 445 41.82 17.84 17.42
N ASN A 446 42.32 18.90 16.76
CA ASN A 446 41.49 20.05 16.46
C ASN A 446 40.54 19.79 15.26
N LYS A 447 39.31 19.45 15.59
CA LYS A 447 38.29 19.03 14.60
C LYS A 447 38.00 20.11 13.52
N LYS A 448 38.08 21.41 13.86
CA LYS A 448 37.89 22.51 12.89
C LYS A 448 39.04 22.59 11.90
N LYS A 449 40.29 22.48 12.37
CA LYS A 449 41.48 22.46 11.49
C LYS A 449 41.52 21.19 10.63
N ALA A 450 41.14 20.03 11.19
CA ALA A 450 41.03 18.77 10.46
C ALA A 450 39.98 18.82 9.34
N ALA A 451 38.82 19.45 9.58
CA ALA A 451 37.80 19.65 8.55
C ALA A 451 38.31 20.47 7.37
N ASN A 452 39.04 21.57 7.66
CA ASN A 452 39.63 22.40 6.63
C ASN A 452 40.74 21.65 5.85
N LEU A 453 41.54 20.85 6.53
CA LEU A 453 42.61 20.03 5.90
C LEU A 453 42.01 18.97 4.95
N LEU A 454 40.87 18.41 5.31
CA LEU A 454 40.16 17.40 4.52
C LEU A 454 39.20 18.02 3.50
N GLN A 455 39.10 19.35 3.43
CA GLN A 455 38.18 20.09 2.54
C GLN A 455 36.70 19.67 2.68
N VAL A 456 36.26 19.36 3.91
CA VAL A 456 34.89 19.02 4.22
C VAL A 456 34.29 19.99 5.23
N SER A 457 32.96 20.11 5.25
CA SER A 457 32.32 20.95 6.27
C SER A 457 32.52 20.35 7.68
N TYR A 458 32.62 21.22 8.68
CA TYR A 458 32.78 20.78 10.07
C TYR A 458 31.69 19.79 10.52
N LYS A 459 30.44 20.02 10.06
CA LYS A 459 29.30 19.14 10.35
C LYS A 459 29.46 17.76 9.67
N ALA A 460 29.95 17.72 8.45
CA ALA A 460 30.22 16.48 7.73
C ALA A 460 31.35 15.66 8.39
N LEU A 461 32.42 16.34 8.86
CA LEU A 461 33.49 15.66 9.59
C LEU A 461 33.00 15.06 10.91
N LEU A 462 32.17 15.77 11.67
CA LEU A 462 31.60 15.25 12.92
C LEU A 462 30.72 14.02 12.68
N TYR A 463 29.93 14.03 11.62
CA TYR A 463 29.13 12.88 11.22
C TYR A 463 30.00 11.68 10.88
N LYS A 464 31.03 11.88 10.06
CA LYS A 464 31.96 10.81 9.65
C LYS A 464 32.83 10.29 10.81
N ILE A 465 33.24 11.12 11.75
CA ILE A 465 33.92 10.69 12.97
C ILE A 465 33.05 9.72 13.77
N LYS A 466 31.73 10.03 13.89
CA LYS A 466 30.77 9.20 14.59
C LYS A 466 30.49 7.90 13.82
N GLU A 467 30.33 7.97 12.50
CA GLU A 467 30.11 6.83 11.60
C GLU A 467 31.29 5.87 11.59
N CYS A 468 32.53 6.39 11.59
CA CYS A 468 33.75 5.58 11.61
C CYS A 468 34.17 5.12 13.03
N GLY A 469 33.43 5.45 14.09
CA GLY A 469 33.74 5.05 15.48
C GLY A 469 35.10 5.57 15.97
N ILE A 470 35.47 6.79 15.62
CA ILE A 470 36.75 7.39 16.04
C ILE A 470 36.54 8.14 17.34
N GLU A 471 36.96 7.54 18.45
CA GLU A 471 37.03 8.15 19.79
C GLU A 471 38.46 8.56 20.13
N LYS A 472 38.58 9.63 20.96
CA LYS A 472 39.89 10.10 21.45
C LYS A 472 40.25 9.31 22.71
#